data_b0c25ab30b1013c027719f3d64c0062f
#
_entry.id   b0c25ab30b1013c027719f3d64c0062f
#
_cell.length_a   1.000
_cell.length_b   1.000
_cell.length_c   1.000
_cell.angle_alpha   90.00
_cell.angle_beta   90.00
_cell.angle_gamma   90.00
#
_symmetry.space_group_name_H-M   'P 1'
#
loop_
_entity.id
_entity.type
_entity.pdbx_description
1 polymer ?
#
loop_
_entity_poly.entity_id
_entity_poly.type
_entity_poly.pdbx_seq_one_letter_code
_entity_poly.pdbx_strand_id
1 'polypeptide(L)'
;MPEKVGKCKYEGCNRKVLPNSKYCICHEKRDDKDIEAFNREIEKIMQDKEAEFYDFRGFYFPESFDFEVIYRHLKDRTFEKSVNFEKAIFYSVVDFKGAIFQKKADFNFAIFKRRINFKGANFEGETHFDGATFEGIAYFTGAEFQLAYFKGAIFSKKVKFINAKFKRVNFENAFFQKEADFEVAIFKDEAFFTSAEFQERVNFKQVRFYTEGNFGNTTFKGLTYFRDAIFEKGVIFRNAKFKEMSDFKYTIFKEWIDFVRVVFEKKADFSFSEFKKGSDFRYSRFEEKADFWDVEFQEADFGYTTLRQADFRYTRFRKEANFGHARFQGVEFDYAVFEKRADFLNSSVTKIISFYNTGFHDTFSFIDVKGKKHRLDFMDTEFSDRTRIGGGTNLERALFSGSTAELVDFTDAKFPEKIYEERLLEKKFHGQLEKDEEEYCPENWQEVSTVYRKLKQAHQRHGDYIKAGEFFYREMECKKKALREKRFSREWFRSFGYSFLKYSCGYGEKPGTVIRNSILAVFGFAFAYLFSNSINLSGNSAVRKFLQSLYFSTITFTTLGYGDIHPINDAGRVLAMSEAVLGAIFVALFIFVFSRKMMR
;
A
#
# COMPACT_ATOMS: atom_id res chain seq x y z
N MET A 1 -32.80 -68.60 37.93
CA MET A 1 -33.59 -67.50 37.30
C MET A 1 -32.80 -66.99 36.12
N PRO A 2 -33.32 -66.96 34.88
CA PRO A 2 -32.61 -66.40 33.79
C PRO A 2 -32.52 -64.85 34.04
N GLU A 3 -31.29 -64.33 34.13
CA GLU A 3 -31.04 -62.90 34.21
C GLU A 3 -31.80 -62.20 33.07
N LYS A 4 -32.64 -61.22 33.40
CA LYS A 4 -33.24 -60.31 32.41
C LYS A 4 -32.09 -59.60 31.72
N VAL A 5 -31.67 -60.14 30.58
CA VAL A 5 -30.64 -59.52 29.74
C VAL A 5 -31.19 -58.17 29.32
N GLY A 6 -30.66 -57.11 29.92
CA GLY A 6 -31.10 -55.69 29.62
C GLY A 6 -30.81 -55.31 28.17
N LYS A 7 -31.57 -54.35 27.67
CA LYS A 7 -31.29 -53.68 26.36
C LYS A 7 -30.20 -52.62 26.54
N CYS A 8 -29.38 -52.43 25.50
CA CYS A 8 -28.36 -51.39 25.45
C CYS A 8 -28.96 -50.00 25.72
N LYS A 9 -28.29 -49.19 26.56
CA LYS A 9 -28.74 -47.82 26.88
C LYS A 9 -28.45 -46.78 25.75
N TYR A 10 -27.74 -47.18 24.71
CA TYR A 10 -27.56 -46.28 23.57
C TYR A 10 -28.89 -46.09 22.83
N GLU A 11 -29.26 -44.86 22.59
CA GLU A 11 -30.56 -44.51 21.97
C GLU A 11 -30.73 -45.20 20.61
N GLY A 12 -31.86 -45.86 20.41
CA GLY A 12 -32.17 -46.63 19.19
C GLY A 12 -31.48 -47.99 19.09
N CYS A 13 -30.68 -48.40 20.06
CA CYS A 13 -30.02 -49.71 20.04
C CYS A 13 -30.82 -50.79 20.77
N ASN A 14 -31.21 -51.87 20.05
CA ASN A 14 -31.93 -52.99 20.60
C ASN A 14 -31.05 -54.21 20.96
N ARG A 15 -29.70 -54.07 20.89
CA ARG A 15 -28.75 -55.15 21.17
C ARG A 15 -28.70 -55.48 22.66
N LYS A 16 -28.36 -56.73 22.98
CA LYS A 16 -28.19 -57.18 24.35
C LYS A 16 -26.98 -56.50 25.00
N VAL A 17 -27.08 -56.13 26.28
CA VAL A 17 -25.96 -55.58 27.06
C VAL A 17 -24.92 -56.63 27.33
N LEU A 18 -23.66 -56.21 27.52
CA LEU A 18 -22.60 -57.04 28.03
C LEU A 18 -22.81 -57.33 29.55
N PRO A 19 -22.29 -58.45 30.09
CA PRO A 19 -22.25 -58.67 31.52
C PRO A 19 -21.60 -57.47 32.25
N ASN A 20 -22.23 -57.02 33.33
CA ASN A 20 -21.78 -55.89 34.14
C ASN A 20 -21.68 -54.53 33.39
N SER A 21 -22.36 -54.40 32.28
CA SER A 21 -22.42 -53.13 31.51
C SER A 21 -23.86 -52.68 31.27
N LYS A 22 -24.00 -51.39 30.96
CA LYS A 22 -25.23 -50.77 30.46
C LYS A 22 -25.29 -50.74 28.92
N TYR A 23 -24.23 -51.19 28.27
CA TYR A 23 -24.05 -51.11 26.83
C TYR A 23 -23.78 -52.47 26.19
N CYS A 24 -24.14 -52.62 24.93
CA CYS A 24 -23.79 -53.77 24.12
C CYS A 24 -22.30 -53.72 23.70
N ILE A 25 -21.79 -54.79 23.09
CA ILE A 25 -20.41 -54.87 22.62
C ILE A 25 -20.01 -53.73 21.67
N CYS A 26 -20.95 -53.22 20.90
CA CYS A 26 -20.70 -52.11 19.94
C CYS A 26 -20.52 -50.77 20.63
N HIS A 27 -21.31 -50.49 21.69
CA HIS A 27 -21.36 -49.18 22.35
C HIS A 27 -20.55 -49.11 23.67
N GLU A 28 -19.99 -50.26 24.13
CA GLU A 28 -19.13 -50.28 25.31
C GLU A 28 -17.79 -49.58 25.02
N LYS A 29 -17.43 -48.62 25.84
CA LYS A 29 -16.23 -47.79 25.66
C LYS A 29 -14.99 -48.41 26.31
N ARG A 30 -14.54 -49.55 25.81
CA ARG A 30 -13.32 -50.22 26.26
C ARG A 30 -12.61 -50.92 25.09
N ASP A 31 -11.30 -51.08 25.18
CA ASP A 31 -10.46 -51.65 24.13
C ASP A 31 -10.33 -53.17 24.22
N ASP A 32 -10.51 -53.74 25.39
CA ASP A 32 -10.41 -55.21 25.67
C ASP A 32 -11.66 -55.98 25.29
N LYS A 33 -12.35 -55.57 24.22
CA LYS A 33 -13.53 -56.28 23.71
C LYS A 33 -13.17 -57.63 23.10
N ASP A 34 -14.11 -58.57 23.21
CA ASP A 34 -14.09 -59.77 22.36
C ASP A 34 -14.21 -59.32 20.88
N ILE A 35 -13.08 -59.29 20.19
CA ILE A 35 -12.99 -58.79 18.80
C ILE A 35 -13.79 -59.64 17.83
N GLU A 36 -13.86 -60.97 18.06
CA GLU A 36 -14.64 -61.86 17.22
C GLU A 36 -16.14 -61.63 17.39
N ALA A 37 -16.61 -61.43 18.61
CA ALA A 37 -17.99 -61.08 18.88
C ALA A 37 -18.35 -59.69 18.31
N PHE A 38 -17.44 -58.74 18.39
CA PHE A 38 -17.61 -57.41 17.77
C PHE A 38 -17.68 -57.53 16.25
N ASN A 39 -16.78 -58.26 15.61
CA ASN A 39 -16.77 -58.50 14.17
C ASN A 39 -18.06 -59.17 13.69
N ARG A 40 -18.59 -60.15 14.40
CA ARG A 40 -19.89 -60.76 14.08
C ARG A 40 -21.04 -59.75 14.07
N GLU A 41 -21.03 -58.77 14.94
CA GLU A 41 -22.06 -57.68 14.88
C GLU A 41 -21.86 -56.76 13.69
N ILE A 42 -20.64 -56.43 13.28
CA ILE A 42 -20.33 -55.67 12.07
C ILE A 42 -20.82 -56.46 10.84
N GLU A 43 -20.49 -57.75 10.74
CA GLU A 43 -20.91 -58.62 9.64
C GLU A 43 -22.44 -58.70 9.49
N LYS A 44 -23.17 -58.77 10.58
CA LYS A 44 -24.66 -58.74 10.57
C LYS A 44 -25.17 -57.45 9.92
N ILE A 45 -24.58 -56.30 10.26
CA ILE A 45 -24.98 -55.00 9.65
C ILE A 45 -24.67 -55.01 8.17
N MET A 46 -23.50 -55.50 7.78
CA MET A 46 -23.06 -55.49 6.38
C MET A 46 -23.88 -56.47 5.51
N GLN A 47 -24.36 -57.54 6.08
CA GLN A 47 -25.16 -58.60 5.39
C GLN A 47 -26.65 -58.27 5.34
N ASP A 48 -27.14 -57.32 6.13
CA ASP A 48 -28.55 -56.94 6.18
C ASP A 48 -28.99 -56.27 4.87
N LYS A 49 -29.68 -57.07 4.00
CA LYS A 49 -30.16 -56.57 2.71
C LYS A 49 -31.37 -55.65 2.83
N GLU A 50 -32.14 -55.76 3.87
CA GLU A 50 -33.37 -55.02 4.13
C GLU A 50 -33.09 -53.64 4.73
N ALA A 51 -31.96 -53.47 5.38
CA ALA A 51 -31.57 -52.18 5.97
C ALA A 51 -31.37 -51.11 4.88
N GLU A 52 -31.92 -49.91 5.09
CA GLU A 52 -31.74 -48.75 4.19
C GLU A 52 -30.33 -48.17 4.26
N PHE A 53 -29.63 -48.37 5.37
CA PHE A 53 -28.28 -47.85 5.60
C PHE A 53 -27.48 -48.77 6.53
N TYR A 54 -26.16 -48.68 6.48
CA TYR A 54 -25.25 -49.35 7.42
C TYR A 54 -25.14 -48.51 8.69
N ASP A 55 -25.69 -49.01 9.82
CA ASP A 55 -25.80 -48.27 11.09
C ASP A 55 -24.70 -48.60 12.06
N PHE A 56 -23.73 -47.67 12.17
CA PHE A 56 -22.61 -47.72 13.12
C PHE A 56 -22.66 -46.57 14.12
N ARG A 57 -23.81 -45.95 14.36
CA ARG A 57 -23.95 -44.78 15.26
C ARG A 57 -23.48 -45.13 16.67
N GLY A 58 -22.58 -44.26 17.22
CA GLY A 58 -22.05 -44.40 18.57
C GLY A 58 -21.20 -45.64 18.82
N PHE A 59 -20.83 -46.37 17.78
CA PHE A 59 -19.95 -47.53 17.92
C PHE A 59 -18.57 -47.14 18.43
N TYR A 60 -18.04 -47.97 19.32
CA TYR A 60 -16.68 -47.86 19.81
C TYR A 60 -15.83 -48.93 19.12
N PHE A 61 -15.06 -48.54 18.12
CA PHE A 61 -14.15 -49.40 17.38
C PHE A 61 -12.84 -49.57 18.17
N PRO A 62 -12.54 -50.79 18.70
CA PRO A 62 -11.34 -51.01 19.51
C PRO A 62 -10.05 -50.90 18.67
N GLU A 63 -8.89 -50.75 19.33
CA GLU A 63 -7.59 -50.63 18.65
C GLU A 63 -7.28 -51.83 17.74
N SER A 64 -7.70 -53.03 18.11
CA SER A 64 -7.52 -54.27 17.36
C SER A 64 -8.48 -54.45 16.17
N PHE A 65 -9.42 -53.53 15.94
CA PHE A 65 -10.38 -53.70 14.86
C PHE A 65 -9.73 -53.49 13.48
N ASP A 66 -9.94 -54.47 12.58
CA ASP A 66 -9.50 -54.43 11.20
C ASP A 66 -10.67 -54.07 10.26
N PHE A 67 -10.55 -52.98 9.49
CA PHE A 67 -11.55 -52.55 8.51
C PHE A 67 -11.76 -53.54 7.37
N GLU A 68 -10.86 -54.49 7.13
CA GLU A 68 -11.07 -55.57 6.15
C GLU A 68 -12.34 -56.42 6.47
N VAL A 69 -12.78 -56.48 7.71
CA VAL A 69 -14.06 -57.09 8.09
C VAL A 69 -15.25 -56.44 7.38
N ILE A 70 -15.23 -55.11 7.20
CA ILE A 70 -16.24 -54.39 6.45
C ILE A 70 -16.07 -54.62 4.94
N TYR A 71 -14.83 -54.54 4.45
CA TYR A 71 -14.55 -54.63 3.01
C TYR A 71 -14.83 -55.96 2.37
N ARG A 72 -14.75 -57.07 3.11
CA ARG A 72 -15.12 -58.44 2.62
C ARG A 72 -16.56 -58.51 2.13
N HIS A 73 -17.42 -57.60 2.61
CA HIS A 73 -18.84 -57.54 2.23
C HIS A 73 -19.15 -56.50 1.16
N LEU A 74 -18.15 -55.77 0.67
CA LEU A 74 -18.29 -54.72 -0.34
C LEU A 74 -17.63 -55.14 -1.65
N LYS A 75 -18.30 -54.86 -2.75
CA LYS A 75 -17.68 -54.98 -4.08
C LYS A 75 -16.80 -53.77 -4.33
N ASP A 76 -15.56 -53.97 -4.67
CA ASP A 76 -14.61 -52.88 -5.03
C ASP A 76 -14.56 -51.72 -4.00
N ARG A 77 -14.70 -52.04 -2.70
CA ARG A 77 -14.78 -51.12 -1.58
C ARG A 77 -15.93 -50.07 -1.72
N THR A 78 -17.03 -50.44 -2.39
CA THR A 78 -18.16 -49.54 -2.69
C THR A 78 -19.27 -49.73 -1.65
N PHE A 79 -19.60 -48.65 -0.95
CA PHE A 79 -20.77 -48.57 -0.07
C PHE A 79 -21.98 -48.13 -0.93
N GLU A 80 -22.82 -49.07 -1.36
CA GLU A 80 -24.00 -48.80 -2.19
C GLU A 80 -25.16 -48.19 -1.36
N LYS A 81 -25.16 -48.37 -0.05
CA LYS A 81 -26.13 -47.78 0.89
C LYS A 81 -25.50 -46.61 1.63
N SER A 82 -26.32 -45.76 2.25
CA SER A 82 -25.85 -44.74 3.18
C SER A 82 -25.12 -45.39 4.34
N VAL A 83 -24.10 -44.73 4.87
CA VAL A 83 -23.31 -45.18 6.01
C VAL A 83 -23.42 -44.16 7.14
N ASN A 84 -23.77 -44.63 8.33
CA ASN A 84 -23.90 -43.75 9.48
C ASN A 84 -22.92 -44.12 10.60
N PHE A 85 -21.90 -43.27 10.78
CA PHE A 85 -20.91 -43.30 11.84
C PHE A 85 -21.09 -42.14 12.84
N GLU A 86 -22.27 -41.55 12.92
CA GLU A 86 -22.52 -40.42 13.84
C GLU A 86 -22.12 -40.82 15.28
N LYS A 87 -21.31 -39.96 15.93
CA LYS A 87 -20.79 -40.19 17.30
C LYS A 87 -19.96 -41.46 17.49
N ALA A 88 -19.55 -42.13 16.42
CA ALA A 88 -18.65 -43.28 16.53
C ALA A 88 -17.27 -42.88 17.05
N ILE A 89 -16.63 -43.78 17.82
CA ILE A 89 -15.28 -43.55 18.35
C ILE A 89 -14.35 -44.64 17.80
N PHE A 90 -13.31 -44.20 17.07
CA PHE A 90 -12.35 -45.10 16.46
C PHE A 90 -11.01 -45.07 17.22
N TYR A 91 -10.69 -46.13 17.96
CA TYR A 91 -9.37 -46.31 18.54
C TYR A 91 -8.41 -47.02 17.58
N SER A 92 -8.95 -47.77 16.60
CA SER A 92 -8.18 -48.35 15.50
C SER A 92 -7.70 -47.33 14.49
N VAL A 93 -6.72 -47.74 13.67
CA VAL A 93 -6.41 -47.00 12.41
C VAL A 93 -7.56 -47.22 11.44
N VAL A 94 -8.12 -46.15 10.93
CA VAL A 94 -9.23 -46.21 10.00
C VAL A 94 -8.68 -46.09 8.56
N ASP A 95 -8.94 -47.08 7.72
CA ASP A 95 -8.49 -47.07 6.32
C ASP A 95 -9.65 -47.16 5.32
N PHE A 96 -10.05 -46.02 4.77
CA PHE A 96 -11.02 -45.89 3.69
C PHE A 96 -10.34 -45.50 2.35
N LYS A 97 -9.07 -45.91 2.17
CA LYS A 97 -8.33 -45.66 0.93
C LYS A 97 -9.06 -46.23 -0.28
N GLY A 98 -9.36 -45.36 -1.25
CA GLY A 98 -10.07 -45.71 -2.47
C GLY A 98 -11.51 -46.20 -2.28
N ALA A 99 -12.10 -46.02 -1.10
CA ALA A 99 -13.49 -46.40 -0.86
C ALA A 99 -14.43 -45.48 -1.64
N ILE A 100 -15.54 -46.04 -2.12
CA ILE A 100 -16.59 -45.29 -2.84
C ILE A 100 -17.83 -45.27 -1.97
N PHE A 101 -18.31 -44.06 -1.66
CA PHE A 101 -19.56 -43.83 -0.93
C PHE A 101 -20.61 -43.29 -1.89
N GLN A 102 -21.45 -44.17 -2.45
CA GLN A 102 -22.44 -43.78 -3.47
C GLN A 102 -23.56 -42.91 -2.90
N LYS A 103 -23.89 -43.09 -1.63
CA LYS A 103 -24.93 -42.35 -0.93
C LYS A 103 -24.34 -41.59 0.26
N LYS A 104 -25.21 -41.06 1.13
CA LYS A 104 -24.81 -40.29 2.31
C LYS A 104 -23.81 -41.07 3.19
N ALA A 105 -22.70 -40.37 3.55
CA ALA A 105 -21.76 -40.85 4.56
C ALA A 105 -21.76 -39.88 5.75
N ASP A 106 -22.21 -40.32 6.92
CA ASP A 106 -22.39 -39.49 8.09
C ASP A 106 -21.35 -39.85 9.19
N PHE A 107 -20.43 -38.91 9.42
CA PHE A 107 -19.41 -38.99 10.47
C PHE A 107 -19.57 -37.83 11.47
N ASN A 108 -20.77 -37.25 11.59
CA ASN A 108 -21.00 -36.15 12.53
C ASN A 108 -20.62 -36.53 13.95
N PHE A 109 -19.85 -35.65 14.61
CA PHE A 109 -19.35 -35.84 15.97
C PHE A 109 -18.53 -37.14 16.19
N ALA A 110 -18.08 -37.78 15.11
CA ALA A 110 -17.19 -38.95 15.24
C ALA A 110 -15.82 -38.54 15.78
N ILE A 111 -15.17 -39.45 16.53
CA ILE A 111 -13.85 -39.23 17.11
C ILE A 111 -12.86 -40.25 16.55
N PHE A 112 -11.85 -39.76 15.85
CA PHE A 112 -10.77 -40.57 15.28
C PHE A 112 -9.51 -40.45 16.16
N LYS A 113 -9.29 -41.39 17.06
CA LYS A 113 -8.16 -41.37 18.01
C LYS A 113 -6.80 -41.61 17.35
N ARG A 114 -6.79 -42.36 16.26
CA ARG A 114 -5.60 -42.69 15.47
C ARG A 114 -5.69 -42.12 14.06
N ARG A 115 -4.73 -42.45 13.23
CA ARG A 115 -4.68 -42.08 11.83
C ARG A 115 -5.94 -42.53 11.06
N ILE A 116 -6.48 -41.62 10.24
CA ILE A 116 -7.53 -41.95 9.28
C ILE A 116 -7.04 -41.68 7.85
N ASN A 117 -7.39 -42.59 6.93
CA ASN A 117 -6.93 -42.57 5.57
C ASN A 117 -8.13 -42.64 4.60
N PHE A 118 -8.41 -41.50 3.93
CA PHE A 118 -9.38 -41.37 2.85
C PHE A 118 -8.68 -41.07 1.51
N LYS A 119 -7.41 -41.47 1.32
CA LYS A 119 -6.70 -41.23 0.08
C LYS A 119 -7.44 -41.79 -1.14
N GLY A 120 -7.75 -40.93 -2.12
CA GLY A 120 -8.47 -41.35 -3.32
C GLY A 120 -9.88 -41.88 -3.06
N ALA A 121 -10.46 -41.63 -1.89
CA ALA A 121 -11.85 -41.99 -1.64
C ALA A 121 -12.79 -41.08 -2.49
N ASN A 122 -13.89 -41.67 -2.98
CA ASN A 122 -14.90 -40.99 -3.77
C ASN A 122 -16.22 -40.92 -3.01
N PHE A 123 -16.66 -39.72 -2.66
CA PHE A 123 -17.92 -39.46 -1.99
C PHE A 123 -18.92 -38.88 -3.02
N GLU A 124 -19.72 -39.75 -3.61
CA GLU A 124 -20.74 -39.42 -4.61
C GLU A 124 -22.00 -38.84 -3.97
N GLY A 125 -22.24 -39.12 -2.69
CA GLY A 125 -23.31 -38.54 -1.89
C GLY A 125 -22.86 -37.42 -0.97
N GLU A 126 -23.78 -36.93 -0.13
CA GLU A 126 -23.46 -35.97 0.93
C GLU A 126 -22.55 -36.63 1.99
N THR A 127 -21.53 -35.89 2.41
CA THR A 127 -20.60 -36.37 3.41
C THR A 127 -20.52 -35.38 4.58
N HIS A 128 -20.83 -35.86 5.77
CA HIS A 128 -20.91 -35.03 6.96
C HIS A 128 -19.81 -35.40 7.98
N PHE A 129 -19.01 -34.41 8.34
CA PHE A 129 -18.00 -34.44 9.41
C PHE A 129 -18.22 -33.31 10.41
N ASP A 130 -19.46 -32.78 10.51
CA ASP A 130 -19.73 -31.63 11.40
C ASP A 130 -19.44 -32.02 12.85
N GLY A 131 -18.63 -31.20 13.53
CA GLY A 131 -18.19 -31.46 14.90
C GLY A 131 -17.29 -32.71 15.08
N ALA A 132 -16.86 -33.36 14.01
CA ALA A 132 -15.95 -34.51 14.10
C ALA A 132 -14.57 -34.09 14.65
N THR A 133 -13.94 -34.98 15.41
CA THR A 133 -12.62 -34.75 16.01
C THR A 133 -11.59 -35.73 15.47
N PHE A 134 -10.57 -35.21 14.81
CA PHE A 134 -9.44 -35.97 14.27
C PHE A 134 -8.24 -35.81 15.21
N GLU A 135 -8.07 -36.71 16.18
CA GLU A 135 -6.93 -36.70 17.11
C GLU A 135 -5.65 -37.28 16.47
N GLY A 136 -5.81 -38.10 15.42
CA GLY A 136 -4.73 -38.60 14.58
C GLY A 136 -4.53 -37.80 13.29
N ILE A 137 -3.51 -38.16 12.50
CA ILE A 137 -3.29 -37.57 11.18
C ILE A 137 -4.44 -37.98 10.24
N ALA A 138 -5.04 -37.03 9.54
CA ALA A 138 -6.10 -37.27 8.55
C ALA A 138 -5.59 -37.07 7.12
N TYR A 139 -5.81 -38.10 6.28
CA TYR A 139 -5.41 -38.06 4.87
C TYR A 139 -6.63 -38.08 3.98
N PHE A 140 -6.82 -37.00 3.24
CA PHE A 140 -7.83 -36.85 2.19
C PHE A 140 -7.17 -36.57 0.82
N THR A 141 -5.89 -36.97 0.66
CA THR A 141 -5.13 -36.74 -0.58
C THR A 141 -5.85 -37.38 -1.77
N GLY A 142 -6.17 -36.58 -2.80
CA GLY A 142 -6.86 -37.06 -4.00
C GLY A 142 -8.30 -37.51 -3.77
N ALA A 143 -8.89 -37.24 -2.59
CA ALA A 143 -10.30 -37.56 -2.34
C ALA A 143 -11.23 -36.64 -3.16
N GLU A 144 -12.36 -37.16 -3.62
CA GLU A 144 -13.39 -36.43 -4.36
C GLU A 144 -14.69 -36.36 -3.56
N PHE A 145 -15.24 -35.14 -3.44
CA PHE A 145 -16.47 -34.87 -2.69
C PHE A 145 -17.49 -34.14 -3.55
N GLN A 146 -18.74 -34.66 -3.55
CA GLN A 146 -19.87 -33.90 -4.11
C GLN A 146 -20.29 -32.79 -3.15
N LEU A 147 -20.70 -33.14 -1.93
CA LEU A 147 -21.06 -32.19 -0.86
C LEU A 147 -20.34 -32.64 0.43
N ALA A 148 -19.46 -31.80 0.97
CA ALA A 148 -18.70 -32.09 2.17
C ALA A 148 -18.93 -31.05 3.26
N TYR A 149 -19.28 -31.49 4.44
CA TYR A 149 -19.54 -30.64 5.60
C TYR A 149 -18.53 -30.97 6.71
N PHE A 150 -17.72 -29.99 7.08
CA PHE A 150 -16.71 -30.04 8.15
C PHE A 150 -16.94 -28.91 9.17
N LYS A 151 -18.19 -28.43 9.30
CA LYS A 151 -18.51 -27.34 10.20
C LYS A 151 -18.15 -27.67 11.63
N GLY A 152 -17.30 -26.84 12.26
CA GLY A 152 -16.83 -27.06 13.61
C GLY A 152 -15.96 -28.32 13.81
N ALA A 153 -15.46 -28.93 12.73
CA ALA A 153 -14.55 -30.08 12.83
C ALA A 153 -13.21 -29.66 13.44
N ILE A 154 -12.62 -30.56 14.25
CA ILE A 154 -11.35 -30.32 14.96
C ILE A 154 -10.27 -31.27 14.42
N PHE A 155 -9.21 -30.70 13.86
CA PHE A 155 -8.03 -31.42 13.39
C PHE A 155 -6.88 -31.19 14.37
N SER A 156 -6.69 -32.13 15.33
CA SER A 156 -5.66 -32.00 16.38
C SER A 156 -4.25 -32.35 15.89
N LYS A 157 -4.11 -33.01 14.75
CA LYS A 157 -2.85 -33.29 14.05
C LYS A 157 -2.91 -32.78 12.60
N LYS A 158 -1.84 -33.05 11.83
CA LYS A 158 -1.78 -32.68 10.43
C LYS A 158 -2.93 -33.25 9.62
N VAL A 159 -3.49 -32.44 8.73
CA VAL A 159 -4.48 -32.88 7.74
C VAL A 159 -4.00 -32.60 6.33
N LYS A 160 -4.23 -33.54 5.42
CA LYS A 160 -3.80 -33.41 4.03
C LYS A 160 -4.97 -33.57 3.08
N PHE A 161 -5.32 -32.46 2.42
CA PHE A 161 -6.28 -32.37 1.32
C PHE A 161 -5.57 -32.17 -0.04
N ILE A 162 -4.30 -32.59 -0.15
CA ILE A 162 -3.49 -32.42 -1.36
C ILE A 162 -4.22 -33.05 -2.57
N ASN A 163 -4.40 -32.26 -3.65
CA ASN A 163 -5.11 -32.69 -4.85
C ASN A 163 -6.55 -33.20 -4.59
N ALA A 164 -7.16 -32.82 -3.47
CA ALA A 164 -8.56 -33.14 -3.23
C ALA A 164 -9.48 -32.30 -4.12
N LYS A 165 -10.61 -32.88 -4.53
CA LYS A 165 -11.60 -32.20 -5.36
C LYS A 165 -12.91 -32.06 -4.61
N PHE A 166 -13.33 -30.84 -4.42
CA PHE A 166 -14.60 -30.50 -3.79
C PHE A 166 -15.53 -29.91 -4.82
N LYS A 167 -16.72 -30.48 -4.98
CA LYS A 167 -17.78 -29.76 -5.67
C LYS A 167 -18.29 -28.63 -4.77
N ARG A 168 -18.72 -28.95 -3.54
CA ARG A 168 -19.06 -27.95 -2.52
C ARG A 168 -18.48 -28.38 -1.18
N VAL A 169 -17.94 -27.42 -0.41
CA VAL A 169 -17.37 -27.75 0.91
C VAL A 169 -17.63 -26.65 1.94
N ASN A 170 -17.90 -27.07 3.18
CA ASN A 170 -18.08 -26.17 4.30
C ASN A 170 -17.12 -26.51 5.43
N PHE A 171 -16.12 -25.63 5.68
CA PHE A 171 -15.21 -25.65 6.82
C PHE A 171 -15.53 -24.54 7.83
N GLU A 172 -16.76 -24.04 7.88
CA GLU A 172 -17.15 -22.97 8.79
C GLU A 172 -16.85 -23.36 10.24
N ASN A 173 -16.16 -22.46 11.00
CA ASN A 173 -15.72 -22.69 12.37
C ASN A 173 -14.83 -23.94 12.56
N ALA A 174 -14.25 -24.51 11.52
CA ALA A 174 -13.32 -25.62 11.64
C ALA A 174 -12.01 -25.16 12.32
N PHE A 175 -11.44 -26.05 13.15
CA PHE A 175 -10.27 -25.74 13.95
C PHE A 175 -9.10 -26.67 13.60
N PHE A 176 -8.04 -26.08 13.01
CA PHE A 176 -6.83 -26.78 12.59
C PHE A 176 -5.70 -26.51 13.58
N GLN A 177 -5.43 -27.43 14.51
CA GLN A 177 -4.39 -27.24 15.53
C GLN A 177 -2.97 -27.39 14.98
N LYS A 178 -2.81 -28.15 13.91
CA LYS A 178 -1.54 -28.40 13.24
C LYS A 178 -1.66 -28.07 11.75
N GLU A 179 -0.57 -28.28 11.01
CA GLU A 179 -0.47 -28.00 9.58
C GLU A 179 -1.66 -28.57 8.79
N ALA A 180 -2.27 -27.72 7.97
CA ALA A 180 -3.32 -28.09 7.02
C ALA A 180 -2.81 -27.86 5.59
N ASP A 181 -2.89 -28.90 4.76
CA ASP A 181 -2.31 -28.90 3.43
C ASP A 181 -3.38 -29.14 2.36
N PHE A 182 -3.67 -28.07 1.58
CA PHE A 182 -4.63 -28.06 0.48
C PHE A 182 -3.93 -27.90 -0.88
N GLU A 183 -2.61 -28.16 -0.98
CA GLU A 183 -1.85 -27.96 -2.21
C GLU A 183 -2.54 -28.63 -3.41
N VAL A 184 -2.67 -27.87 -4.53
CA VAL A 184 -3.30 -28.32 -5.78
C VAL A 184 -4.78 -28.75 -5.61
N ALA A 185 -5.43 -28.45 -4.48
CA ALA A 185 -6.85 -28.77 -4.31
C ALA A 185 -7.75 -27.94 -5.24
N ILE A 186 -8.87 -28.53 -5.64
CA ILE A 186 -9.84 -27.93 -6.58
C ILE A 186 -11.17 -27.75 -5.88
N PHE A 187 -11.67 -26.52 -5.90
CA PHE A 187 -12.99 -26.13 -5.39
C PHE A 187 -13.88 -25.76 -6.58
N LYS A 188 -14.79 -26.67 -6.98
CA LYS A 188 -15.60 -26.49 -8.20
C LYS A 188 -16.83 -25.62 -7.97
N ASP A 189 -17.36 -25.61 -6.75
CA ASP A 189 -18.49 -24.82 -6.31
C ASP A 189 -18.13 -24.14 -4.99
N GLU A 190 -19.08 -23.57 -4.25
CA GLU A 190 -18.86 -22.77 -3.05
C GLU A 190 -17.96 -23.46 -2.02
N ALA A 191 -16.97 -22.72 -1.52
CA ALA A 191 -16.05 -23.19 -0.48
C ALA A 191 -16.04 -22.20 0.69
N PHE A 192 -16.55 -22.65 1.84
CA PHE A 192 -16.70 -21.82 3.03
C PHE A 192 -15.64 -22.16 4.06
N PHE A 193 -14.79 -21.17 4.38
CA PHE A 193 -13.82 -21.21 5.49
C PHE A 193 -14.13 -20.14 6.54
N THR A 194 -15.36 -19.61 6.54
CA THR A 194 -15.78 -18.52 7.43
C THR A 194 -15.51 -18.88 8.88
N SER A 195 -14.80 -17.99 9.60
CA SER A 195 -14.44 -18.18 11.02
C SER A 195 -13.61 -19.44 11.31
N ALA A 196 -13.00 -20.05 10.31
CA ALA A 196 -12.05 -21.15 10.55
C ALA A 196 -10.77 -20.62 11.22
N GLU A 197 -10.14 -21.46 12.04
CA GLU A 197 -8.87 -21.13 12.68
C GLU A 197 -7.75 -22.10 12.28
N PHE A 198 -6.65 -21.55 11.77
CA PHE A 198 -5.41 -22.28 11.47
C PHE A 198 -4.32 -21.89 12.47
N GLN A 199 -3.98 -22.77 13.40
CA GLN A 199 -3.01 -22.47 14.46
C GLN A 199 -1.56 -22.51 13.98
N GLU A 200 -1.26 -23.38 13.00
CA GLU A 200 0.04 -23.52 12.38
C GLU A 200 -0.04 -23.25 10.87
N ARG A 201 0.99 -23.65 10.13
CA ARG A 201 1.10 -23.48 8.68
C ARG A 201 -0.13 -24.01 7.94
N VAL A 202 -0.62 -23.21 7.00
CA VAL A 202 -1.61 -23.67 6.02
C VAL A 202 -1.10 -23.45 4.59
N ASN A 203 -1.30 -24.45 3.75
CA ASN A 203 -0.82 -24.46 2.38
C ASN A 203 -1.98 -24.55 1.40
N PHE A 204 -2.24 -23.43 0.69
CA PHE A 204 -3.18 -23.30 -0.43
C PHE A 204 -2.43 -23.03 -1.75
N LYS A 205 -1.19 -23.53 -1.90
CA LYS A 205 -0.44 -23.33 -3.16
C LYS A 205 -1.14 -24.03 -4.32
N GLN A 206 -1.17 -23.32 -5.47
CA GLN A 206 -1.73 -23.86 -6.72
C GLN A 206 -3.18 -24.34 -6.61
N VAL A 207 -3.92 -23.89 -5.59
CA VAL A 207 -5.35 -24.19 -5.49
C VAL A 207 -6.13 -23.47 -6.58
N ARG A 208 -7.26 -24.05 -6.97
CA ARG A 208 -8.16 -23.40 -7.92
C ARG A 208 -9.59 -23.36 -7.40
N PHE A 209 -10.11 -22.16 -7.25
CA PHE A 209 -11.52 -21.88 -6.93
C PHE A 209 -12.24 -21.49 -8.20
N TYR A 210 -13.22 -22.30 -8.61
CA TYR A 210 -14.04 -22.02 -9.80
C TYR A 210 -15.22 -21.12 -9.50
N THR A 211 -15.63 -21.05 -8.24
CA THR A 211 -16.69 -20.17 -7.75
C THR A 211 -16.16 -19.36 -6.56
N GLU A 212 -17.05 -18.72 -5.80
CA GLU A 212 -16.66 -17.87 -4.68
C GLU A 212 -16.02 -18.68 -3.54
N GLY A 213 -14.84 -18.23 -3.08
CA GLY A 213 -14.18 -18.70 -1.87
C GLY A 213 -14.41 -17.74 -0.71
N ASN A 214 -14.93 -18.23 0.42
CA ASN A 214 -15.23 -17.37 1.57
C ASN A 214 -14.31 -17.66 2.76
N PHE A 215 -13.37 -16.76 3.03
CA PHE A 215 -12.46 -16.77 4.19
C PHE A 215 -12.79 -15.64 5.18
N GLY A 216 -14.03 -15.14 5.19
CA GLY A 216 -14.45 -14.07 6.10
C GLY A 216 -14.24 -14.45 7.57
N ASN A 217 -13.71 -13.53 8.37
CA ASN A 217 -13.39 -13.71 9.79
C ASN A 217 -12.39 -14.87 10.10
N THR A 218 -11.74 -15.45 9.09
CA THR A 218 -10.77 -16.54 9.28
C THR A 218 -9.52 -16.03 9.99
N THR A 219 -8.98 -16.84 10.90
CA THR A 219 -7.74 -16.52 11.61
C THR A 219 -6.61 -17.48 11.21
N PHE A 220 -5.59 -16.94 10.57
CA PHE A 220 -4.36 -17.64 10.20
C PHE A 220 -3.26 -17.27 11.20
N LYS A 221 -2.95 -18.16 12.15
CA LYS A 221 -1.92 -17.92 13.18
C LYS A 221 -0.52 -18.35 12.75
N GLY A 222 -0.42 -19.25 11.76
CA GLY A 222 0.84 -19.69 11.17
C GLY A 222 1.07 -19.15 9.76
N LEU A 223 2.20 -19.55 9.17
CA LEU A 223 2.55 -19.21 7.79
C LEU A 223 1.43 -19.64 6.83
N THR A 224 1.03 -18.73 5.96
CA THR A 224 -0.10 -18.95 5.04
C THR A 224 0.34 -18.77 3.59
N TYR A 225 0.07 -19.76 2.73
CA TYR A 225 0.51 -19.76 1.35
C TYR A 225 -0.67 -19.90 0.40
N PHE A 226 -0.83 -18.89 -0.48
CA PHE A 226 -1.73 -18.89 -1.64
C PHE A 226 -0.96 -18.74 -2.96
N ARG A 227 0.35 -18.99 -2.96
CA ARG A 227 1.21 -18.85 -4.15
C ARG A 227 0.65 -19.66 -5.32
N ASP A 228 0.66 -19.07 -6.52
CA ASP A 228 0.14 -19.66 -7.76
C ASP A 228 -1.35 -20.07 -7.67
N ALA A 229 -2.11 -19.56 -6.69
CA ALA A 229 -3.53 -19.84 -6.59
C ALA A 229 -4.32 -19.10 -7.67
N ILE A 230 -5.43 -19.69 -8.13
CA ILE A 230 -6.33 -19.09 -9.12
C ILE A 230 -7.74 -19.01 -8.56
N PHE A 231 -8.25 -17.79 -8.47
CA PHE A 231 -9.63 -17.50 -8.12
C PHE A 231 -10.39 -17.09 -9.39
N GLU A 232 -11.21 -18.00 -9.94
CA GLU A 232 -11.98 -17.76 -11.17
C GLU A 232 -13.16 -16.80 -10.93
N LYS A 233 -13.69 -16.77 -9.70
CA LYS A 233 -14.74 -15.88 -9.23
C LYS A 233 -14.25 -15.07 -8.03
N GLY A 234 -15.16 -14.32 -7.39
CA GLY A 234 -14.84 -13.51 -6.24
C GLY A 234 -14.28 -14.31 -5.07
N VAL A 235 -13.48 -13.67 -4.25
CA VAL A 235 -13.03 -14.24 -2.98
C VAL A 235 -13.14 -13.21 -1.87
N ILE A 236 -13.58 -13.67 -0.69
CA ILE A 236 -13.86 -12.83 0.47
C ILE A 236 -12.87 -13.17 1.59
N PHE A 237 -12.04 -12.19 1.96
CA PHE A 237 -11.17 -12.25 3.15
C PHE A 237 -11.60 -11.23 4.22
N ARG A 238 -12.78 -10.65 4.13
CA ARG A 238 -13.26 -9.61 5.04
C ARG A 238 -13.05 -9.98 6.51
N ASN A 239 -12.43 -9.08 7.29
CA ASN A 239 -12.05 -9.25 8.69
C ASN A 239 -11.08 -10.43 8.97
N ALA A 240 -10.48 -11.04 7.96
CA ALA A 240 -9.50 -12.09 8.19
C ALA A 240 -8.24 -11.54 8.89
N LYS A 241 -7.55 -12.41 9.64
CA LYS A 241 -6.33 -12.05 10.38
C LYS A 241 -5.20 -12.99 10.02
N PHE A 242 -4.12 -12.43 9.49
CA PHE A 242 -2.87 -13.13 9.20
C PHE A 242 -1.82 -12.71 10.24
N LYS A 243 -1.48 -13.61 11.17
CA LYS A 243 -0.56 -13.31 12.27
C LYS A 243 0.90 -13.54 11.91
N GLU A 244 1.17 -14.40 10.94
CA GLU A 244 2.48 -14.66 10.39
C GLU A 244 2.52 -14.28 8.90
N MET A 245 3.67 -14.50 8.24
CA MET A 245 3.85 -14.19 6.82
C MET A 245 2.79 -14.85 5.95
N SER A 246 2.22 -14.08 5.04
CA SER A 246 1.27 -14.53 4.03
C SER A 246 1.85 -14.35 2.62
N ASP A 247 1.82 -15.41 1.83
CA ASP A 247 2.41 -15.48 0.49
C ASP A 247 1.29 -15.64 -0.56
N PHE A 248 1.01 -14.57 -1.30
CA PHE A 248 0.07 -14.50 -2.41
C PHE A 248 0.79 -14.30 -3.75
N LYS A 249 2.09 -14.62 -3.85
CA LYS A 249 2.85 -14.45 -5.09
C LYS A 249 2.23 -15.20 -6.26
N TYR A 250 2.24 -14.55 -7.44
CA TYR A 250 1.71 -15.14 -8.67
C TYR A 250 0.24 -15.56 -8.58
N THR A 251 -0.51 -15.05 -7.59
CA THR A 251 -1.94 -15.34 -7.46
C THR A 251 -2.75 -14.57 -8.50
N ILE A 252 -3.68 -15.25 -9.15
CA ILE A 252 -4.56 -14.65 -10.17
C ILE A 252 -5.98 -14.51 -9.61
N PHE A 253 -6.42 -13.27 -9.45
CA PHE A 253 -7.78 -12.92 -9.06
C PHE A 253 -8.54 -12.46 -10.30
N LYS A 254 -9.42 -13.31 -10.86
CA LYS A 254 -10.10 -12.99 -12.13
C LYS A 254 -11.33 -12.11 -11.96
N GLU A 255 -11.94 -12.11 -10.79
CA GLU A 255 -13.10 -11.31 -10.45
C GLU A 255 -12.83 -10.46 -9.19
N TRP A 256 -13.85 -9.84 -8.64
CA TRP A 256 -13.78 -8.94 -7.50
C TRP A 256 -13.25 -9.63 -6.23
N ILE A 257 -12.37 -8.97 -5.50
CA ILE A 257 -11.79 -9.47 -4.25
C ILE A 257 -12.05 -8.51 -3.08
N ASP A 258 -12.44 -9.08 -1.94
CA ASP A 258 -12.75 -8.35 -0.72
C ASP A 258 -11.70 -8.63 0.38
N PHE A 259 -10.78 -7.68 0.57
CA PHE A 259 -9.83 -7.63 1.68
C PHE A 259 -10.22 -6.58 2.73
N VAL A 260 -11.48 -6.16 2.81
CA VAL A 260 -11.91 -5.12 3.75
C VAL A 260 -11.64 -5.51 5.20
N ARG A 261 -10.99 -4.60 5.95
CA ARG A 261 -10.63 -4.78 7.36
C ARG A 261 -9.76 -6.00 7.65
N VAL A 262 -8.97 -6.44 6.69
CA VAL A 262 -7.98 -7.51 6.91
C VAL A 262 -6.79 -6.96 7.69
N VAL A 263 -6.24 -7.79 8.59
CA VAL A 263 -5.05 -7.44 9.35
C VAL A 263 -3.91 -8.40 8.97
N PHE A 264 -2.84 -7.83 8.43
CA PHE A 264 -1.57 -8.54 8.21
C PHE A 264 -0.59 -8.07 9.28
N GLU A 265 -0.35 -8.91 10.31
CA GLU A 265 0.55 -8.57 11.42
C GLU A 265 2.03 -8.67 11.00
N LYS A 266 2.35 -9.54 10.03
CA LYS A 266 3.67 -9.74 9.44
C LYS A 266 3.67 -9.47 7.93
N LYS A 267 4.79 -9.77 7.24
CA LYS A 267 4.92 -9.56 5.81
C LYS A 267 3.75 -10.19 5.03
N ALA A 268 3.13 -9.38 4.17
CA ALA A 268 2.18 -9.83 3.15
C ALA A 268 2.82 -9.65 1.75
N ASP A 269 2.91 -10.73 1.00
CA ASP A 269 3.63 -10.76 -0.27
C ASP A 269 2.65 -11.06 -1.42
N PHE A 270 2.31 -10.01 -2.17
CA PHE A 270 1.45 -10.08 -3.36
C PHE A 270 2.24 -9.91 -4.67
N SER A 271 3.58 -9.94 -4.60
CA SER A 271 4.39 -9.67 -5.80
C SER A 271 4.03 -10.57 -6.97
N PHE A 272 4.03 -9.98 -8.19
CA PHE A 272 3.65 -10.66 -9.44
C PHE A 272 2.21 -11.17 -9.49
N SER A 273 1.31 -10.73 -8.62
CA SER A 273 -0.08 -11.13 -8.70
C SER A 273 -0.89 -10.25 -9.64
N GLU A 274 -2.01 -10.79 -10.14
CA GLU A 274 -2.88 -10.11 -11.08
C GLU A 274 -4.29 -9.94 -10.49
N PHE A 275 -4.77 -8.70 -10.43
CA PHE A 275 -6.14 -8.35 -10.04
C PHE A 275 -6.92 -7.91 -11.28
N LYS A 276 -7.61 -8.86 -11.96
CA LYS A 276 -8.26 -8.61 -13.27
C LYS A 276 -9.57 -7.84 -13.19
N LYS A 277 -10.08 -7.60 -12.00
CA LYS A 277 -11.24 -6.75 -11.69
C LYS A 277 -10.93 -5.86 -10.49
N GLY A 278 -11.94 -5.40 -9.77
CA GLY A 278 -11.75 -4.56 -8.60
C GLY A 278 -11.19 -5.31 -7.40
N SER A 279 -10.37 -4.61 -6.63
CA SER A 279 -9.81 -5.10 -5.37
C SER A 279 -10.03 -4.09 -4.26
N ASP A 280 -10.67 -4.54 -3.18
CA ASP A 280 -11.07 -3.70 -2.06
C ASP A 280 -10.24 -4.01 -0.81
N PHE A 281 -9.28 -3.14 -0.51
CA PHE A 281 -8.43 -3.21 0.68
C PHE A 281 -8.82 -2.19 1.76
N ARG A 282 -10.00 -1.56 1.67
CA ARG A 282 -10.40 -0.50 2.60
C ARG A 282 -10.32 -0.94 4.05
N TYR A 283 -9.82 -0.02 4.89
CA TYR A 283 -9.67 -0.22 6.34
C TYR A 283 -8.71 -1.36 6.72
N SER A 284 -7.96 -1.94 5.79
CA SER A 284 -6.98 -2.97 6.08
C SER A 284 -5.74 -2.40 6.73
N ARG A 285 -4.99 -3.26 7.42
CA ARG A 285 -3.80 -2.88 8.16
C ARG A 285 -2.66 -3.82 7.82
N PHE A 286 -1.59 -3.24 7.28
CA PHE A 286 -0.31 -3.90 7.05
C PHE A 286 0.68 -3.40 8.10
N GLU A 287 0.91 -4.19 9.15
CA GLU A 287 1.73 -3.78 10.29
C GLU A 287 3.24 -3.92 10.02
N GLU A 288 3.63 -4.74 9.04
CA GLU A 288 4.98 -4.85 8.50
C GLU A 288 4.98 -4.62 6.98
N LYS A 289 5.95 -5.19 6.25
CA LYS A 289 6.09 -5.00 4.80
C LYS A 289 4.90 -5.61 4.04
N ALA A 290 4.24 -4.78 3.22
CA ALA A 290 3.33 -5.19 2.16
C ALA A 290 4.07 -5.11 0.82
N ASP A 291 4.18 -6.24 0.12
CA ASP A 291 4.94 -6.35 -1.12
C ASP A 291 3.98 -6.51 -2.30
N PHE A 292 3.82 -5.43 -3.07
CA PHE A 292 3.02 -5.38 -4.30
C PHE A 292 3.91 -5.18 -5.53
N TRP A 293 5.17 -5.60 -5.47
CA TRP A 293 6.13 -5.44 -6.56
C TRP A 293 5.64 -6.12 -7.84
N ASP A 294 5.64 -5.38 -8.97
CA ASP A 294 5.21 -5.86 -10.30
C ASP A 294 3.79 -6.50 -10.29
N VAL A 295 2.85 -5.82 -9.62
CA VAL A 295 1.43 -6.23 -9.57
C VAL A 295 0.62 -5.48 -10.61
N GLU A 296 -0.33 -6.14 -11.24
CA GLU A 296 -1.31 -5.51 -12.12
C GLU A 296 -2.69 -5.42 -11.46
N PHE A 297 -3.16 -4.17 -11.24
CA PHE A 297 -4.50 -3.86 -10.75
C PHE A 297 -5.37 -3.31 -11.88
N GLN A 298 -6.58 -3.86 -12.07
CA GLN A 298 -7.58 -3.17 -12.86
C GLN A 298 -8.13 -1.97 -12.09
N GLU A 299 -8.67 -2.18 -10.90
CA GLU A 299 -9.17 -1.15 -10.00
C GLU A 299 -8.76 -1.50 -8.58
N ALA A 300 -8.26 -0.52 -7.81
CA ALA A 300 -7.74 -0.77 -6.47
C ALA A 300 -8.23 0.28 -5.48
N ASP A 301 -8.87 -0.16 -4.39
CA ASP A 301 -9.30 0.71 -3.31
C ASP A 301 -8.53 0.41 -2.01
N PHE A 302 -7.58 1.28 -1.70
CA PHE A 302 -6.80 1.30 -0.45
C PHE A 302 -7.27 2.41 0.51
N GLY A 303 -8.48 2.91 0.35
CA GLY A 303 -9.03 3.98 1.20
C GLY A 303 -9.01 3.59 2.68
N TYR A 304 -8.57 4.52 3.54
CA TYR A 304 -8.44 4.30 5.00
C TYR A 304 -7.49 3.17 5.42
N THR A 305 -6.68 2.66 4.51
CA THR A 305 -5.69 1.59 4.78
C THR A 305 -4.50 2.13 5.57
N THR A 306 -3.90 1.31 6.43
CA THR A 306 -2.62 1.62 7.08
C THR A 306 -1.51 0.79 6.46
N LEU A 307 -0.53 1.46 5.85
CA LEU A 307 0.62 0.86 5.18
C LEU A 307 1.90 1.35 5.88
N ARG A 308 2.49 0.52 6.76
CA ARG A 308 3.73 0.91 7.46
C ARG A 308 4.93 0.87 6.53
N GLN A 309 5.07 -0.19 5.76
CA GLN A 309 6.04 -0.32 4.67
C GLN A 309 5.33 -0.99 3.51
N ALA A 310 5.27 -0.34 2.35
CA ALA A 310 4.67 -0.95 1.18
C ALA A 310 5.51 -0.68 -0.07
N ASP A 311 5.63 -1.70 -0.88
CA ASP A 311 6.41 -1.72 -2.10
C ASP A 311 5.45 -1.91 -3.29
N PHE A 312 5.17 -0.81 -4.00
CA PHE A 312 4.37 -0.81 -5.22
C PHE A 312 5.24 -0.55 -6.47
N ARG A 313 6.54 -0.81 -6.40
CA ARG A 313 7.44 -0.59 -7.54
C ARG A 313 7.04 -1.48 -8.71
N TYR A 314 7.10 -0.88 -9.91
CA TYR A 314 6.70 -1.52 -11.18
C TYR A 314 5.21 -1.91 -11.25
N THR A 315 4.40 -1.53 -10.26
CA THR A 315 2.96 -1.81 -10.23
C THR A 315 2.22 -1.02 -11.31
N ARG A 316 1.25 -1.64 -11.96
CA ARG A 316 0.40 -0.99 -12.95
C ARG A 316 -1.05 -0.92 -12.50
N PHE A 317 -1.58 0.30 -12.40
CA PHE A 317 -2.98 0.59 -12.13
C PHE A 317 -3.68 0.97 -13.43
N ARG A 318 -4.48 0.04 -13.98
CA ARG A 318 -5.16 0.21 -15.29
C ARG A 318 -6.34 1.17 -15.24
N LYS A 319 -7.04 1.22 -14.10
CA LYS A 319 -8.17 2.08 -13.84
C LYS A 319 -7.95 2.92 -12.59
N GLU A 320 -9.01 3.20 -11.82
CA GLU A 320 -8.91 4.02 -10.62
C GLU A 320 -8.13 3.33 -9.50
N ALA A 321 -7.25 4.10 -8.86
CA ALA A 321 -6.52 3.72 -7.66
C ALA A 321 -6.82 4.74 -6.56
N ASN A 322 -7.55 4.30 -5.53
CA ASN A 322 -7.96 5.12 -4.40
C ASN A 322 -7.07 4.85 -3.18
N PHE A 323 -6.34 5.86 -2.74
CA PHE A 323 -5.56 5.89 -1.50
C PHE A 323 -6.06 6.97 -0.54
N GLY A 324 -7.29 7.46 -0.72
CA GLY A 324 -7.89 8.50 0.11
C GLY A 324 -7.93 8.10 1.59
N HIS A 325 -7.54 9.04 2.48
CA HIS A 325 -7.44 8.80 3.93
C HIS A 325 -6.47 7.69 4.36
N ALA A 326 -5.65 7.15 3.45
CA ALA A 326 -4.66 6.15 3.78
C ALA A 326 -3.54 6.72 4.69
N ARG A 327 -2.91 5.85 5.46
CA ARG A 327 -1.80 6.19 6.36
C ARG A 327 -0.53 5.52 5.91
N PHE A 328 0.43 6.31 5.42
CA PHE A 328 1.72 5.85 4.92
C PHE A 328 2.82 6.13 5.93
N GLN A 329 3.66 5.13 6.21
CA GLN A 329 4.90 5.37 6.94
C GLN A 329 6.09 5.40 5.98
N GLY A 330 6.30 4.36 5.16
CA GLY A 330 7.30 4.30 4.11
C GLY A 330 6.74 3.52 2.93
N VAL A 331 6.44 4.19 1.82
CA VAL A 331 5.78 3.59 0.66
C VAL A 331 6.49 4.03 -0.61
N GLU A 332 6.75 3.07 -1.49
CA GLU A 332 7.46 3.25 -2.75
C GLU A 332 6.54 2.88 -3.92
N PHE A 333 6.32 3.84 -4.82
CA PHE A 333 5.61 3.66 -6.10
C PHE A 333 6.57 3.82 -7.29
N ASP A 334 7.88 3.67 -7.07
CA ASP A 334 8.88 3.92 -8.09
C ASP A 334 8.65 3.05 -9.33
N TYR A 335 8.75 3.64 -10.51
CA TYR A 335 8.46 2.99 -11.79
C TYR A 335 7.01 2.50 -11.93
N ALA A 336 6.09 2.90 -11.03
CA ALA A 336 4.69 2.54 -11.17
C ALA A 336 4.00 3.35 -12.29
N VAL A 337 2.90 2.82 -12.82
CA VAL A 337 2.10 3.49 -13.84
C VAL A 337 0.65 3.55 -13.42
N PHE A 338 0.11 4.77 -13.34
CA PHE A 338 -1.31 5.03 -13.12
C PHE A 338 -1.95 5.48 -14.45
N GLU A 339 -2.66 4.57 -15.12
CA GLU A 339 -3.26 4.86 -16.43
C GLU A 339 -4.49 5.75 -16.32
N LYS A 340 -5.19 5.72 -15.18
CA LYS A 340 -6.37 6.52 -14.88
C LYS A 340 -6.20 7.25 -13.55
N ARG A 341 -7.32 7.65 -12.93
CA ARG A 341 -7.33 8.43 -11.70
C ARG A 341 -6.57 7.76 -10.56
N ALA A 342 -5.64 8.51 -9.96
CA ALA A 342 -4.97 8.17 -8.71
C ALA A 342 -5.35 9.21 -7.64
N ASP A 343 -5.98 8.78 -6.54
CA ASP A 343 -6.50 9.66 -5.51
C ASP A 343 -5.84 9.42 -4.15
N PHE A 344 -5.18 10.45 -3.61
CA PHE A 344 -4.52 10.45 -2.31
C PHE A 344 -5.13 11.49 -1.36
N LEU A 345 -6.38 11.89 -1.59
CA LEU A 345 -7.07 12.92 -0.81
C LEU A 345 -7.05 12.60 0.69
N ASN A 346 -6.70 13.59 1.53
CA ASN A 346 -6.65 13.48 3.00
C ASN A 346 -5.76 12.33 3.54
N SER A 347 -4.88 11.79 2.75
CA SER A 347 -3.93 10.79 3.22
C SER A 347 -2.90 11.39 4.18
N SER A 348 -2.15 10.55 4.89
CA SER A 348 -1.11 11.00 5.81
C SER A 348 0.20 10.26 5.58
N VAL A 349 1.30 11.01 5.56
CA VAL A 349 2.66 10.48 5.37
C VAL A 349 3.49 10.80 6.62
N THR A 350 4.16 9.81 7.19
CA THR A 350 4.96 10.02 8.41
C THR A 350 6.46 9.98 8.18
N LYS A 351 6.96 9.20 7.20
CA LYS A 351 8.38 9.14 6.83
C LYS A 351 8.61 9.53 5.37
N ILE A 352 8.26 8.65 4.43
CA ILE A 352 8.48 8.86 3.00
C ILE A 352 7.34 8.28 2.18
N ILE A 353 7.02 8.95 1.08
CA ILE A 353 6.35 8.38 -0.07
C ILE A 353 7.16 8.74 -1.32
N SER A 354 7.51 7.72 -2.09
CA SER A 354 8.29 7.87 -3.31
C SER A 354 7.45 7.56 -4.53
N PHE A 355 7.57 8.43 -5.54
CA PHE A 355 7.01 8.31 -6.88
C PHE A 355 8.11 8.46 -7.94
N TYR A 356 9.35 8.06 -7.60
CA TYR A 356 10.48 8.16 -8.52
C TYR A 356 10.17 7.46 -9.84
N ASN A 357 10.35 8.17 -10.96
CA ASN A 357 10.08 7.67 -12.32
C ASN A 357 8.68 7.05 -12.49
N THR A 358 7.68 7.62 -11.80
CA THR A 358 6.28 7.17 -11.85
C THR A 358 5.50 7.92 -12.92
N GLY A 359 4.64 7.23 -13.68
CA GLY A 359 3.78 7.84 -14.69
C GLY A 359 2.34 8.03 -14.20
N PHE A 360 1.84 9.27 -14.22
CA PHE A 360 0.42 9.60 -14.00
C PHE A 360 -0.20 10.08 -15.32
N HIS A 361 -0.89 9.18 -16.03
CA HIS A 361 -1.38 9.46 -17.39
C HIS A 361 -2.74 10.16 -17.42
N ASP A 362 -3.46 10.22 -16.31
CA ASP A 362 -4.75 10.91 -16.18
C ASP A 362 -4.75 11.75 -14.88
N THR A 363 -5.83 11.78 -14.14
CA THR A 363 -5.98 12.61 -12.93
C THR A 363 -5.15 12.07 -11.76
N PHE A 364 -4.29 12.92 -11.21
CA PHE A 364 -3.60 12.67 -9.96
C PHE A 364 -3.99 13.72 -8.92
N SER A 365 -4.58 13.27 -7.80
CA SER A 365 -5.01 14.12 -6.69
C SER A 365 -4.18 13.84 -5.45
N PHE A 366 -3.31 14.78 -5.09
CA PHE A 366 -2.48 14.74 -3.87
C PHE A 366 -2.80 15.94 -2.99
N ILE A 367 -4.02 15.92 -2.41
CA ILE A 367 -4.66 17.08 -1.78
C ILE A 367 -4.84 16.82 -0.28
N ASP A 368 -4.57 17.84 0.57
CA ASP A 368 -4.68 17.76 2.03
C ASP A 368 -3.85 16.62 2.64
N VAL A 369 -2.72 16.30 2.03
CA VAL A 369 -1.82 15.26 2.54
C VAL A 369 -1.09 15.77 3.77
N LYS A 370 -1.28 15.06 4.90
CA LYS A 370 -0.81 15.47 6.23
C LYS A 370 0.54 14.85 6.57
N GLY A 371 1.42 15.64 7.19
CA GLY A 371 2.71 15.17 7.71
C GLY A 371 3.61 16.35 8.09
N LYS A 372 4.50 16.18 9.09
CA LYS A 372 5.35 17.29 9.59
C LYS A 372 6.80 17.22 9.11
N LYS A 373 7.36 16.02 8.90
CA LYS A 373 8.78 15.83 8.53
C LYS A 373 8.94 14.71 7.49
N HIS A 374 7.91 14.51 6.68
CA HIS A 374 7.94 13.50 5.62
C HIS A 374 8.70 13.98 4.40
N ARG A 375 9.27 13.04 3.66
CA ARG A 375 9.85 13.27 2.34
C ARG A 375 8.84 12.84 1.27
N LEU A 376 8.69 13.70 0.25
CA LEU A 376 7.90 13.43 -0.94
C LEU A 376 8.86 13.39 -2.12
N ASP A 377 9.00 12.25 -2.74
CA ASP A 377 9.89 12.09 -3.88
C ASP A 377 9.08 12.02 -5.17
N PHE A 378 9.20 13.06 -5.99
CA PHE A 378 8.61 13.17 -7.32
C PHE A 378 9.69 13.32 -8.41
N MET A 379 10.92 12.85 -8.14
CA MET A 379 11.99 12.92 -9.15
C MET A 379 11.62 12.05 -10.36
N ASP A 380 11.93 12.56 -11.53
CA ASP A 380 11.64 11.93 -12.83
C ASP A 380 10.16 11.53 -13.03
N THR A 381 9.25 12.02 -12.17
CA THR A 381 7.81 11.71 -12.26
C THR A 381 7.19 12.39 -13.48
N GLU A 382 6.41 11.64 -14.25
CA GLU A 382 5.62 12.14 -15.36
C GLU A 382 4.19 12.47 -14.92
N PHE A 383 3.87 13.77 -14.79
CA PHE A 383 2.54 14.25 -14.44
C PHE A 383 1.73 14.59 -15.70
N SER A 384 0.42 14.34 -15.66
CA SER A 384 -0.54 14.85 -16.64
C SER A 384 -0.94 16.30 -16.31
N ASP A 385 -1.62 16.94 -17.24
CA ASP A 385 -2.18 18.28 -17.05
C ASP A 385 -3.41 18.34 -16.12
N ARG A 386 -3.90 17.17 -15.65
CA ARG A 386 -4.97 17.01 -14.66
C ARG A 386 -4.44 16.71 -13.26
N THR A 387 -3.16 16.95 -13.04
CA THR A 387 -2.52 16.73 -11.74
C THR A 387 -2.73 17.92 -10.83
N ARG A 388 -3.16 17.63 -9.58
CA ARG A 388 -3.27 18.63 -8.52
C ARG A 388 -2.57 18.18 -7.25
N ILE A 389 -1.64 19.01 -6.76
CA ILE A 389 -0.94 18.87 -5.48
C ILE A 389 -1.23 20.12 -4.65
N GLY A 390 -2.10 20.04 -3.65
CA GLY A 390 -2.57 21.25 -2.98
C GLY A 390 -3.31 21.00 -1.67
N GLY A 391 -4.29 21.88 -1.36
CA GLY A 391 -5.13 21.75 -0.18
C GLY A 391 -4.36 21.82 1.13
N GLY A 392 -3.28 22.61 1.21
CA GLY A 392 -2.45 22.70 2.42
C GLY A 392 -1.36 21.65 2.56
N THR A 393 -1.17 20.78 1.54
CA THR A 393 -0.07 19.81 1.48
C THR A 393 1.28 20.49 1.69
N ASN A 394 2.08 19.97 2.62
CA ASN A 394 3.39 20.51 2.95
C ASN A 394 4.47 19.94 2.02
N LEU A 395 5.08 20.79 1.20
CA LEU A 395 6.14 20.48 0.24
C LEU A 395 7.55 20.85 0.75
N GLU A 396 7.73 21.02 2.06
CA GLU A 396 9.02 21.41 2.64
C GLU A 396 10.17 20.47 2.25
N ARG A 397 9.91 19.17 2.15
CA ARG A 397 10.91 18.16 1.75
C ARG A 397 10.47 17.41 0.49
N ALA A 398 9.83 18.10 -0.45
CA ALA A 398 9.47 17.57 -1.76
C ALA A 398 10.63 17.74 -2.76
N LEU A 399 10.84 16.74 -3.60
CA LEU A 399 11.83 16.67 -4.68
C LEU A 399 11.10 16.61 -6.02
N PHE A 400 11.52 17.44 -7.00
CA PHE A 400 10.91 17.54 -8.33
C PHE A 400 11.93 17.47 -9.48
N SER A 401 13.20 17.18 -9.20
CA SER A 401 14.24 17.05 -10.25
C SER A 401 13.77 16.06 -11.33
N GLY A 402 13.98 16.40 -12.60
CA GLY A 402 13.56 15.56 -13.74
C GLY A 402 12.06 15.56 -14.06
N SER A 403 11.17 15.79 -13.08
CA SER A 403 9.72 15.66 -13.26
C SER A 403 9.09 16.68 -14.22
N THR A 404 7.84 16.43 -14.66
CA THR A 404 7.03 17.37 -15.45
C THR A 404 6.20 18.31 -14.55
N ALA A 405 6.80 18.85 -13.49
CA ALA A 405 6.13 19.70 -12.50
C ALA A 405 5.47 20.97 -13.07
N GLU A 406 5.85 21.41 -14.29
CA GLU A 406 5.22 22.52 -15.00
C GLU A 406 3.74 22.28 -15.38
N LEU A 407 3.29 21.03 -15.35
CA LEU A 407 1.91 20.65 -15.64
C LEU A 407 1.00 20.69 -14.40
N VAL A 408 1.57 20.68 -13.19
CA VAL A 408 0.87 20.49 -11.93
C VAL A 408 0.15 21.76 -11.45
N ASP A 409 -1.08 21.61 -10.97
CA ASP A 409 -1.79 22.63 -10.20
C ASP A 409 -1.37 22.55 -8.72
N PHE A 410 -0.63 23.58 -8.26
CA PHE A 410 -0.17 23.71 -6.87
C PHE A 410 -1.02 24.64 -6.02
N THR A 411 -2.28 24.86 -6.36
CA THR A 411 -3.17 25.76 -5.61
C THR A 411 -3.25 25.32 -4.14
N ASP A 412 -2.98 26.27 -3.23
CA ASP A 412 -2.93 26.09 -1.78
C ASP A 412 -1.85 25.11 -1.25
N ALA A 413 -0.89 24.70 -2.08
CA ALA A 413 0.27 23.94 -1.61
C ALA A 413 1.24 24.83 -0.80
N LYS A 414 1.85 24.27 0.25
CA LYS A 414 2.79 24.98 1.14
C LYS A 414 4.24 24.72 0.72
N PHE A 415 4.81 25.66 -0.01
CA PHE A 415 6.22 25.65 -0.38
C PHE A 415 7.09 26.33 0.69
N PRO A 416 8.32 25.83 0.94
CA PRO A 416 9.33 26.56 1.72
C PRO A 416 9.87 27.76 0.92
N GLU A 417 10.60 28.65 1.59
CA GLU A 417 11.30 29.75 0.90
C GLU A 417 12.34 29.26 -0.12
N LYS A 418 13.10 28.20 0.25
CA LYS A 418 14.00 27.46 -0.65
C LYS A 418 13.50 26.04 -0.78
N ILE A 419 13.35 25.53 -2.01
CA ILE A 419 12.98 24.15 -2.26
C ILE A 419 14.03 23.17 -1.66
N TYR A 420 13.64 21.92 -1.52
CA TYR A 420 14.50 20.95 -0.81
C TYR A 420 15.81 20.69 -1.59
N GLU A 421 15.75 20.63 -2.91
CA GLU A 421 16.91 20.50 -3.79
C GLU A 421 17.94 21.62 -3.59
N GLU A 422 17.49 22.88 -3.44
CA GLU A 422 18.41 24.01 -3.17
C GLU A 422 19.11 23.82 -1.83
N ARG A 423 18.38 23.38 -0.80
CA ARG A 423 18.93 23.17 0.55
C ARG A 423 19.90 21.99 0.59
N LEU A 424 19.62 20.90 -0.13
CA LEU A 424 20.53 19.75 -0.24
C LEU A 424 21.86 20.17 -0.88
N LEU A 425 21.79 20.88 -1.99
CA LEU A 425 22.99 21.33 -2.68
C LEU A 425 23.81 22.33 -1.83
N GLU A 426 23.15 23.24 -1.08
CA GLU A 426 23.85 24.12 -0.11
C GLU A 426 24.55 23.29 0.98
N LYS A 427 23.89 22.27 1.55
CA LYS A 427 24.50 21.34 2.53
C LYS A 427 25.73 20.63 1.95
N LYS A 428 25.65 20.15 0.70
CA LYS A 428 26.78 19.52 -0.01
C LYS A 428 27.99 20.45 -0.08
N PHE A 429 27.78 21.71 -0.48
CA PHE A 429 28.86 22.70 -0.56
C PHE A 429 29.46 23.06 0.80
N HIS A 430 28.69 22.94 1.89
CA HIS A 430 29.17 23.17 3.25
C HIS A 430 29.71 21.92 3.95
N GLY A 431 29.70 20.76 3.28
CA GLY A 431 30.13 19.48 3.87
C GLY A 431 29.20 18.97 4.99
N GLN A 432 27.92 19.35 4.95
CA GLN A 432 26.89 19.03 5.95
C GLN A 432 25.83 18.06 5.44
N LEU A 433 26.05 17.46 4.27
CA LEU A 433 25.12 16.52 3.67
C LEU A 433 25.14 15.19 4.44
N GLU A 434 23.98 14.68 4.81
CA GLU A 434 23.83 13.40 5.49
C GLU A 434 23.88 12.25 4.46
N LYS A 435 24.33 11.05 4.86
CA LYS A 435 24.47 9.90 3.95
C LYS A 435 23.16 9.52 3.24
N ASP A 436 22.05 9.62 3.94
CA ASP A 436 20.71 9.31 3.41
C ASP A 436 20.16 10.43 2.51
N GLU A 437 20.82 11.58 2.45
CA GLU A 437 20.50 12.70 1.57
C GLU A 437 21.35 12.69 0.28
N GLU A 438 22.46 11.95 0.24
CA GLU A 438 23.38 11.94 -0.92
C GLU A 438 22.72 11.48 -2.21
N GLU A 439 21.86 10.47 -2.15
CA GLU A 439 21.13 9.90 -3.26
C GLU A 439 20.18 10.90 -3.94
N TYR A 440 19.65 11.85 -3.17
CA TYR A 440 18.63 12.82 -3.62
C TYR A 440 19.21 14.21 -3.89
N CYS A 441 20.51 14.37 -3.71
CA CYS A 441 21.16 15.66 -3.85
C CYS A 441 21.40 15.98 -5.34
N PRO A 442 20.91 17.12 -5.83
CA PRO A 442 21.17 17.54 -7.21
C PRO A 442 22.66 17.59 -7.53
N GLU A 443 23.01 17.33 -8.78
CA GLU A 443 24.41 17.36 -9.22
C GLU A 443 24.98 18.78 -9.16
N ASN A 444 24.20 19.77 -9.61
CA ASN A 444 24.65 21.13 -9.80
C ASN A 444 23.51 22.17 -9.70
N TRP A 445 23.89 23.45 -9.63
CA TRP A 445 22.94 24.57 -9.55
C TRP A 445 22.07 24.74 -10.79
N GLN A 446 22.48 24.23 -11.95
CA GLN A 446 21.69 24.32 -13.19
C GLN A 446 20.46 23.45 -13.09
N GLU A 447 20.57 22.27 -12.52
CA GLU A 447 19.45 21.36 -12.25
C GLU A 447 18.44 22.02 -11.31
N VAL A 448 18.87 22.55 -10.17
CA VAL A 448 18.00 23.28 -9.23
C VAL A 448 17.31 24.47 -9.91
N SER A 449 18.02 25.22 -10.79
CA SER A 449 17.42 26.31 -11.53
C SER A 449 16.33 25.85 -12.51
N THR A 450 16.46 24.61 -13.03
CA THR A 450 15.45 24.00 -13.91
C THR A 450 14.18 23.64 -13.15
N VAL A 451 14.31 23.10 -11.92
CA VAL A 451 13.16 22.85 -11.04
C VAL A 451 12.40 24.16 -10.77
N TYR A 452 13.10 25.22 -10.36
CA TYR A 452 12.47 26.54 -10.14
C TYR A 452 11.77 27.09 -11.39
N ARG A 453 12.34 26.89 -12.57
CA ARG A 453 11.71 27.29 -13.83
C ARG A 453 10.41 26.54 -14.07
N LYS A 454 10.36 25.23 -13.83
CA LYS A 454 9.16 24.41 -13.97
C LYS A 454 8.07 24.83 -12.97
N LEU A 455 8.42 24.99 -11.70
CA LEU A 455 7.49 25.48 -10.67
C LEU A 455 6.94 26.88 -10.99
N LYS A 456 7.79 27.77 -11.50
CA LYS A 456 7.33 29.08 -12.00
C LYS A 456 6.31 28.94 -13.13
N GLN A 457 6.56 28.06 -14.09
CA GLN A 457 5.65 27.81 -15.21
C GLN A 457 4.31 27.25 -14.73
N ALA A 458 4.33 26.32 -13.79
CA ALA A 458 3.14 25.77 -13.15
C ALA A 458 2.26 26.87 -12.53
N HIS A 459 2.84 27.73 -11.68
CA HIS A 459 2.10 28.84 -11.05
C HIS A 459 1.61 29.89 -12.06
N GLN A 460 2.38 30.20 -13.13
CA GLN A 460 1.93 31.05 -14.20
C GLN A 460 0.72 30.49 -14.95
N ARG A 461 0.71 29.18 -15.22
CA ARG A 461 -0.38 28.50 -15.91
C ARG A 461 -1.70 28.55 -15.11
N HIS A 462 -1.62 28.52 -13.79
CA HIS A 462 -2.78 28.56 -12.88
C HIS A 462 -3.08 29.98 -12.33
N GLY A 463 -2.41 31.04 -12.87
CA GLY A 463 -2.72 32.43 -12.53
C GLY A 463 -2.11 32.93 -11.21
N ASP A 464 -1.29 32.16 -10.52
CA ASP A 464 -0.57 32.61 -9.31
C ASP A 464 0.75 33.27 -9.69
N TYR A 465 0.65 34.49 -10.18
CA TYR A 465 1.82 35.27 -10.62
C TYR A 465 2.71 35.75 -9.47
N ILE A 466 2.18 35.83 -8.25
CA ILE A 466 2.96 36.22 -7.07
C ILE A 466 3.98 35.12 -6.75
N LYS A 467 3.52 33.89 -6.62
CA LYS A 467 4.39 32.73 -6.35
C LYS A 467 5.34 32.46 -7.51
N ALA A 468 4.86 32.60 -8.72
CA ALA A 468 5.70 32.53 -9.93
C ALA A 468 6.86 33.53 -9.91
N GLY A 469 6.64 34.76 -9.41
CA GLY A 469 7.69 35.78 -9.24
C GLY A 469 8.73 35.37 -8.18
N GLU A 470 8.30 34.77 -7.08
CA GLU A 470 9.22 34.24 -6.06
C GLU A 470 10.13 33.14 -6.64
N PHE A 471 9.55 32.19 -7.37
CA PHE A 471 10.31 31.14 -8.03
C PHE A 471 11.24 31.67 -9.13
N PHE A 472 10.80 32.70 -9.88
CA PHE A 472 11.68 33.34 -10.84
C PHE A 472 12.90 33.99 -10.17
N TYR A 473 12.70 34.65 -9.03
CA TYR A 473 13.81 35.22 -8.27
C TYR A 473 14.82 34.12 -7.85
N ARG A 474 14.34 32.99 -7.37
CA ARG A 474 15.19 31.85 -6.97
C ARG A 474 15.87 31.18 -8.15
N GLU A 475 15.17 31.03 -9.29
CA GLU A 475 15.74 30.57 -10.57
C GLU A 475 16.98 31.39 -10.93
N MET A 476 16.87 32.74 -10.87
CA MET A 476 17.98 33.64 -11.19
C MET A 476 19.15 33.51 -10.18
N GLU A 477 18.86 33.34 -8.90
CA GLU A 477 19.90 33.12 -7.90
C GLU A 477 20.66 31.80 -8.15
N CYS A 478 19.98 30.70 -8.48
CA CYS A 478 20.63 29.44 -8.82
C CYS A 478 21.46 29.55 -10.11
N LYS A 479 20.94 30.21 -11.16
CA LYS A 479 21.71 30.50 -12.40
C LYS A 479 22.98 31.29 -12.10
N LYS A 480 22.90 32.31 -11.25
CA LYS A 480 24.08 33.07 -10.83
C LYS A 480 25.10 32.19 -10.10
N LYS A 481 24.64 31.29 -9.19
CA LYS A 481 25.51 30.35 -8.49
C LYS A 481 26.19 29.38 -9.49
N ALA A 482 25.43 28.83 -10.45
CA ALA A 482 25.96 27.95 -11.51
C ALA A 482 27.06 28.64 -12.35
N LEU A 483 26.87 29.91 -12.73
CA LEU A 483 27.87 30.66 -13.46
C LEU A 483 29.15 30.90 -12.63
N ARG A 484 29.04 31.03 -11.31
CA ARG A 484 30.18 31.26 -10.41
C ARG A 484 31.03 30.01 -10.17
N GLU A 485 30.48 28.81 -10.35
CA GLU A 485 31.26 27.55 -10.24
C GLU A 485 32.39 27.51 -11.27
N LYS A 486 32.19 28.08 -12.45
CA LYS A 486 33.17 28.13 -13.56
C LYS A 486 34.13 29.30 -13.40
N ARG A 487 34.91 29.30 -12.32
CA ARG A 487 35.81 30.42 -11.92
C ARG A 487 36.73 30.89 -13.09
N PHE A 488 36.84 32.23 -13.28
CA PHE A 488 37.61 32.89 -14.33
C PHE A 488 37.21 32.57 -15.80
N SER A 489 36.06 31.92 -16.04
CA SER A 489 35.52 31.76 -17.38
C SER A 489 34.74 33.00 -17.86
N ARG A 490 34.46 33.09 -19.18
CA ARG A 490 33.54 34.10 -19.73
C ARG A 490 32.17 34.07 -19.03
N GLU A 491 31.73 32.90 -18.61
CA GLU A 491 30.48 32.68 -17.87
C GLU A 491 30.55 33.28 -16.46
N TRP A 492 31.68 33.20 -15.78
CA TRP A 492 31.89 33.81 -14.47
C TRP A 492 31.72 35.34 -14.55
N PHE A 493 32.27 36.00 -15.59
CA PHE A 493 32.07 37.45 -15.80
C PHE A 493 30.59 37.80 -16.02
N ARG A 494 29.81 36.95 -16.68
CA ARG A 494 28.36 37.17 -16.84
C ARG A 494 27.62 37.17 -15.50
N SER A 495 28.15 36.50 -14.45
CA SER A 495 27.57 36.49 -13.10
C SER A 495 27.51 37.90 -12.47
N PHE A 496 28.36 38.83 -12.89
CA PHE A 496 28.30 40.23 -12.44
C PHE A 496 27.05 40.94 -12.95
N GLY A 497 26.62 40.66 -14.18
CA GLY A 497 25.34 41.14 -14.69
C GLY A 497 24.16 40.69 -13.86
N TYR A 498 24.15 39.42 -13.47
CA TYR A 498 23.12 38.89 -12.54
C TYR A 498 23.18 39.56 -11.17
N SER A 499 24.39 39.85 -10.66
CA SER A 499 24.53 40.57 -9.38
C SER A 499 24.01 42.00 -9.50
N PHE A 500 24.30 42.68 -10.59
CA PHE A 500 23.77 44.02 -10.85
C PHE A 500 22.22 44.01 -10.87
N LEU A 501 21.59 43.10 -11.64
CA LEU A 501 20.14 42.95 -11.68
C LEU A 501 19.54 42.61 -10.32
N LYS A 502 20.23 41.78 -9.52
CA LYS A 502 19.78 41.47 -8.15
C LYS A 502 19.72 42.72 -7.28
N TYR A 503 20.84 43.47 -7.24
CA TYR A 503 20.96 44.62 -6.33
C TYR A 503 20.20 45.84 -6.82
N SER A 504 20.05 46.03 -8.14
CA SER A 504 19.33 47.19 -8.73
C SER A 504 17.81 47.05 -8.64
N CYS A 505 17.25 45.87 -9.01
CA CYS A 505 15.80 45.72 -9.15
C CYS A 505 15.26 44.35 -8.66
N GLY A 506 16.10 43.53 -7.98
CA GLY A 506 15.68 42.19 -7.54
C GLY A 506 15.23 41.31 -8.71
N TYR A 507 15.95 41.31 -9.83
CA TYR A 507 15.62 40.63 -11.09
C TYR A 507 14.28 41.07 -11.71
N GLY A 508 13.83 42.28 -11.39
CA GLY A 508 12.52 42.77 -11.84
C GLY A 508 11.31 42.34 -11.01
N GLU A 509 11.54 41.77 -9.82
CA GLU A 509 10.47 41.31 -8.92
C GLU A 509 10.27 42.22 -7.69
N LYS A 510 11.23 43.09 -7.36
CA LYS A 510 11.25 43.90 -6.13
C LYS A 510 11.26 45.40 -6.39
N PRO A 511 10.10 46.04 -6.64
CA PRO A 511 10.06 47.51 -6.91
C PRO A 511 10.60 48.31 -5.71
N GLY A 512 10.40 47.88 -4.49
CA GLY A 512 10.95 48.53 -3.30
C GLY A 512 12.49 48.59 -3.27
N THR A 513 13.18 47.67 -3.96
CA THR A 513 14.65 47.72 -4.10
C THR A 513 15.07 48.88 -5.01
N VAL A 514 14.33 49.13 -6.11
CA VAL A 514 14.59 50.24 -7.02
C VAL A 514 14.40 51.57 -6.28
N ILE A 515 13.28 51.71 -5.55
CA ILE A 515 13.00 52.93 -4.76
C ILE A 515 14.11 53.17 -3.74
N ARG A 516 14.46 52.14 -2.93
CA ARG A 516 15.54 52.25 -1.93
C ARG A 516 16.86 52.70 -2.55
N ASN A 517 17.24 52.09 -3.66
CA ASN A 517 18.50 52.40 -4.34
C ASN A 517 18.47 53.79 -4.98
N SER A 518 17.32 54.24 -5.52
CA SER A 518 17.14 55.63 -6.00
C SER A 518 17.36 56.64 -4.88
N ILE A 519 16.73 56.38 -3.69
CA ILE A 519 16.93 57.24 -2.52
C ILE A 519 18.40 57.27 -2.10
N LEU A 520 19.06 56.10 -2.01
CA LEU A 520 20.48 56.02 -1.65
C LEU A 520 21.37 56.74 -2.66
N ALA A 521 21.05 56.69 -3.96
CA ALA A 521 21.80 57.40 -5.00
C ALA A 521 21.66 58.91 -4.82
N VAL A 522 20.44 59.41 -4.64
CA VAL A 522 20.18 60.85 -4.40
C VAL A 522 20.97 61.34 -3.17
N PHE A 523 20.90 60.66 -2.05
CA PHE A 523 21.70 61.05 -0.86
C PHE A 523 23.20 60.95 -1.11
N GLY A 524 23.68 59.91 -1.79
CA GLY A 524 25.10 59.74 -2.11
C GLY A 524 25.65 60.87 -2.98
N PHE A 525 24.92 61.27 -4.03
CA PHE A 525 25.30 62.39 -4.88
C PHE A 525 25.18 63.73 -4.13
N ALA A 526 24.15 63.93 -3.28
CA ALA A 526 24.04 65.10 -2.44
C ALA A 526 25.28 65.30 -1.54
N PHE A 527 25.77 64.24 -0.90
CA PHE A 527 27.01 64.25 -0.13
C PHE A 527 28.24 64.52 -1.01
N ALA A 528 28.29 63.91 -2.22
CA ALA A 528 29.41 64.13 -3.15
C ALA A 528 29.48 65.59 -3.58
N TYR A 529 28.37 66.25 -3.90
CA TYR A 529 28.31 67.70 -4.22
C TYR A 529 28.72 68.54 -3.03
N LEU A 530 28.25 68.20 -1.84
CA LEU A 530 28.55 68.94 -0.61
C LEU A 530 30.06 68.89 -0.29
N PHE A 531 30.67 67.72 -0.34
CA PHE A 531 32.09 67.53 0.02
C PHE A 531 33.06 68.04 -1.06
N SER A 532 32.67 67.95 -2.33
CA SER A 532 33.48 68.46 -3.45
C SER A 532 33.34 69.95 -3.69
N ASN A 533 32.41 70.63 -3.01
CA ASN A 533 32.07 72.06 -3.27
C ASN A 533 31.87 72.33 -4.77
N SER A 534 31.20 71.44 -5.48
CA SER A 534 31.17 71.47 -6.96
C SER A 534 29.92 72.14 -7.55
N ILE A 535 28.98 72.63 -6.69
CA ILE A 535 27.77 73.35 -7.06
C ILE A 535 27.69 74.69 -6.35
N ASN A 536 26.93 75.67 -6.93
CA ASN A 536 26.74 77.00 -6.37
C ASN A 536 25.86 76.94 -5.10
N LEU A 537 26.50 76.79 -3.91
CA LEU A 537 25.80 76.79 -2.63
C LEU A 537 25.74 78.15 -2.00
N SER A 538 24.61 78.56 -1.43
CA SER A 538 24.41 79.83 -0.75
C SER A 538 24.17 79.68 0.74
N GLY A 539 24.77 80.59 1.58
CA GLY A 539 24.58 80.63 3.03
C GLY A 539 25.65 79.88 3.80
N ASN A 540 25.78 80.18 5.14
CA ASN A 540 26.88 79.70 5.98
C ASN A 540 26.50 78.49 6.81
N SER A 541 25.23 78.08 6.89
CA SER A 541 24.79 76.93 7.67
C SER A 541 25.07 75.61 6.93
N ALA A 542 25.71 74.66 7.61
CA ALA A 542 25.95 73.33 7.06
C ALA A 542 24.66 72.60 6.68
N VAL A 543 23.56 72.77 7.45
CA VAL A 543 22.26 72.20 7.19
C VAL A 543 21.65 72.77 5.88
N ARG A 544 21.77 74.11 5.67
CA ARG A 544 21.29 74.74 4.46
C ARG A 544 22.03 74.28 3.22
N LYS A 545 23.35 74.15 3.30
CA LYS A 545 24.17 73.61 2.22
C LYS A 545 23.82 72.16 1.87
N PHE A 546 23.59 71.35 2.90
CA PHE A 546 23.15 69.97 2.68
C PHE A 546 21.76 69.91 1.99
N LEU A 547 20.78 70.69 2.46
CA LEU A 547 19.45 70.74 1.84
C LEU A 547 19.51 71.23 0.38
N GLN A 548 20.35 72.20 0.07
CA GLN A 548 20.57 72.64 -1.31
C GLN A 548 21.24 71.58 -2.18
N SER A 549 22.21 70.84 -1.66
CA SER A 549 22.83 69.68 -2.33
C SER A 549 21.84 68.57 -2.56
N LEU A 550 20.97 68.28 -1.57
CA LEU A 550 19.93 67.26 -1.67
C LEU A 550 18.85 67.66 -2.71
N TYR A 551 18.44 68.93 -2.70
CA TYR A 551 17.54 69.47 -3.72
C TYR A 551 18.14 69.37 -5.13
N PHE A 552 19.40 69.80 -5.33
CA PHE A 552 20.08 69.74 -6.62
C PHE A 552 20.21 68.27 -7.11
N SER A 553 20.61 67.36 -6.23
CA SER A 553 20.67 65.94 -6.54
C SER A 553 19.28 65.40 -6.95
N THR A 554 18.22 65.73 -6.19
CA THR A 554 16.86 65.27 -6.51
C THR A 554 16.42 65.74 -7.91
N ILE A 555 16.60 67.02 -8.26
CA ILE A 555 16.15 67.55 -9.55
C ILE A 555 17.04 67.06 -10.71
N THR A 556 18.32 66.77 -10.47
CA THR A 556 19.24 66.17 -11.45
C THR A 556 18.91 64.71 -11.70
N PHE A 557 18.70 63.93 -10.62
CA PHE A 557 18.30 62.52 -10.69
C PHE A 557 16.97 62.33 -11.42
N THR A 558 15.99 63.22 -11.18
CA THR A 558 14.69 63.17 -11.85
C THR A 558 14.69 63.86 -13.22
N THR A 559 15.83 64.37 -13.68
CA THR A 559 16.03 65.09 -14.97
C THR A 559 15.15 66.34 -15.14
N LEU A 560 14.70 66.96 -14.00
CA LEU A 560 13.89 68.15 -14.02
C LEU A 560 14.73 69.42 -14.33
N GLY A 561 15.89 69.54 -13.68
CA GLY A 561 16.93 70.56 -14.02
C GLY A 561 16.47 72.00 -14.05
N TYR A 562 15.92 72.58 -12.98
CA TYR A 562 15.42 73.94 -12.92
C TYR A 562 16.52 75.04 -13.21
N GLY A 563 17.81 74.66 -13.00
CA GLY A 563 18.93 75.53 -13.30
C GLY A 563 19.27 76.65 -12.29
N ASP A 564 18.51 76.74 -11.20
CA ASP A 564 18.72 77.66 -10.06
C ASP A 564 19.96 77.23 -9.21
N ILE A 565 20.25 75.95 -9.09
CA ILE A 565 21.53 75.43 -8.64
C ILE A 565 22.19 74.69 -9.81
N HIS A 566 23.52 74.99 -10.03
CA HIS A 566 24.27 74.47 -11.20
C HIS A 566 25.72 74.12 -10.81
N PRO A 567 26.39 73.20 -11.54
CA PRO A 567 27.79 72.88 -11.34
C PRO A 567 28.69 74.07 -11.65
N ILE A 568 29.68 74.32 -10.74
CA ILE A 568 30.62 75.45 -10.89
C ILE A 568 32.01 75.00 -11.36
N ASN A 569 32.30 73.73 -11.43
CA ASN A 569 33.55 73.16 -11.89
C ASN A 569 33.36 71.86 -12.69
N ASP A 570 34.41 71.35 -13.32
CA ASP A 570 34.35 70.16 -14.16
C ASP A 570 33.99 68.92 -13.36
N ALA A 571 34.42 68.79 -12.09
CA ALA A 571 34.02 67.69 -11.20
C ALA A 571 32.50 67.69 -10.99
N GLY A 572 31.90 68.86 -10.76
CA GLY A 572 30.44 69.01 -10.66
C GLY A 572 29.69 68.66 -11.94
N ARG A 573 30.26 69.00 -13.07
CA ARG A 573 29.67 68.67 -14.41
C ARG A 573 29.69 67.14 -14.62
N VAL A 574 30.80 66.47 -14.30
CA VAL A 574 30.94 65.03 -14.43
C VAL A 574 29.99 64.29 -13.43
N LEU A 575 29.89 64.76 -12.20
CA LEU A 575 28.97 64.20 -11.20
C LEU A 575 27.52 64.36 -11.68
N ALA A 576 27.11 65.56 -12.15
CA ALA A 576 25.74 65.80 -12.60
C ALA A 576 25.37 64.99 -13.84
N MET A 577 26.29 64.87 -14.81
CA MET A 577 26.09 64.00 -15.98
C MET A 577 25.94 62.51 -15.55
N SER A 578 26.79 62.03 -14.64
CA SER A 578 26.70 60.65 -14.15
C SER A 578 25.41 60.41 -13.40
N GLU A 579 24.97 61.35 -12.57
CA GLU A 579 23.72 61.26 -11.81
C GLU A 579 22.51 61.26 -12.72
N ALA A 580 22.45 62.16 -13.72
CA ALA A 580 21.35 62.24 -14.67
C ALA A 580 21.17 60.94 -15.48
N VAL A 581 22.28 60.36 -15.97
CA VAL A 581 22.28 59.05 -16.65
C VAL A 581 21.78 57.95 -15.71
N LEU A 582 22.30 57.89 -14.46
CA LEU A 582 21.90 56.92 -13.49
C LEU A 582 20.42 57.07 -13.10
N GLY A 583 19.95 58.28 -12.90
CA GLY A 583 18.55 58.62 -12.61
C GLY A 583 17.60 58.12 -13.71
N ALA A 584 17.92 58.39 -14.97
CA ALA A 584 17.13 57.92 -16.11
C ALA A 584 17.04 56.39 -16.14
N ILE A 585 18.13 55.68 -15.84
CA ILE A 585 18.14 54.22 -15.75
C ILE A 585 17.23 53.74 -14.62
N PHE A 586 17.31 54.33 -13.42
CA PHE A 586 16.49 53.91 -12.28
C PHE A 586 15.00 54.21 -12.47
N VAL A 587 14.65 55.34 -13.10
CA VAL A 587 13.26 55.68 -13.44
C VAL A 587 12.71 54.67 -14.46
N ALA A 588 13.47 54.33 -15.50
CA ALA A 588 13.09 53.32 -16.48
C ALA A 588 12.93 51.93 -15.82
N LEU A 589 13.86 51.53 -14.95
CA LEU A 589 13.77 50.28 -14.17
C LEU A 589 12.54 50.26 -13.24
N PHE A 590 12.23 51.38 -12.59
CA PHE A 590 11.04 51.48 -11.75
C PHE A 590 9.75 51.27 -12.54
N ILE A 591 9.61 52.00 -13.66
CA ILE A 591 8.44 51.86 -14.55
C ILE A 591 8.33 50.41 -15.05
N PHE A 592 9.42 49.79 -15.48
CA PHE A 592 9.44 48.42 -15.96
C PHE A 592 9.01 47.44 -14.89
N VAL A 593 9.61 47.49 -13.69
CA VAL A 593 9.31 46.58 -12.58
C VAL A 593 7.89 46.77 -12.06
N PHE A 594 7.46 48.04 -11.95
CA PHE A 594 6.11 48.37 -11.49
C PHE A 594 5.04 47.91 -12.48
N SER A 595 5.21 48.22 -13.78
CA SER A 595 4.29 47.76 -14.84
C SER A 595 4.19 46.23 -14.88
N ARG A 596 5.32 45.55 -14.82
CA ARG A 596 5.36 44.09 -14.78
C ARG A 596 4.60 43.52 -13.57
N LYS A 597 4.64 44.18 -12.41
CA LYS A 597 3.94 43.76 -11.20
C LYS A 597 2.45 44.08 -11.23
N MET A 598 2.06 45.17 -11.93
CA MET A 598 0.65 45.57 -12.07
C MET A 598 -0.11 44.79 -13.16
N MET A 599 0.59 44.24 -14.14
CA MET A 599 0.00 43.45 -15.22
C MET A 599 -0.14 41.94 -14.87
N ARG A 600 0.26 41.56 -13.68
CA ARG A 600 0.14 40.19 -13.11
C ARG A 600 -1.01 40.15 -12.10
#